data_4f43cc148c77e61a0700d65cea6fae11
#
_entry.id   4f43cc148c77e61a0700d65cea6fae11
#
_cell.length_a   1.000
_cell.length_b   1.000
_cell.length_c   1.000
_cell.angle_alpha   90.00
_cell.angle_beta   90.00
_cell.angle_gamma   90.00
#
_symmetry.space_group_name_H-M   'P 1'
#
loop_
_entity.id
_entity.type
_entity.pdbx_description
1 polymer ?
#
loop_
_entity_poly.entity_id
_entity_poly.type
_entity_poly.pdbx_seq_one_letter_code
_entity_poly.pdbx_strand_id
1 'polypeptide(L)'
;GTVPHEPKQRLSSIFWSLPSHQLNNFLHNSQAHSDWLNQVSKRWKPAADWLEQVIAQPEQKSQWLTANYRDVVLSKFGEGRIGVMGDAAHAMSPQLGQGANMALLDAWALGQAVQSARKNAALDYVQLWQTYHQHRQSSTAFYQFLSRLLTPLYQSDLWWAGGLRDFSFAWMYRIPYFRKEMAVTISGLKLGMFSQMNYRDIAKQNNHSV
;
A
#
# COMPACT_ATOMS: atom_id res chain seq x y z
N GLY A 1 9.93 4.47 11.12
CA GLY A 1 11.22 4.97 10.63
C GLY A 1 11.39 6.46 10.91
N THR A 2 12.63 6.92 11.05
CA THR A 2 12.95 8.34 11.21
C THR A 2 13.36 8.92 9.86
N VAL A 3 12.74 10.02 9.45
CA VAL A 3 13.08 10.74 8.21
C VAL A 3 13.82 12.04 8.62
N PRO A 4 15.02 12.30 8.09
CA PRO A 4 15.69 13.58 8.30
C PRO A 4 14.92 14.69 7.58
N HIS A 5 14.47 15.70 8.31
CA HIS A 5 13.76 16.85 7.75
C HIS A 5 14.68 18.05 7.59
N GLU A 6 15.56 18.27 8.57
CA GLU A 6 16.64 19.24 8.53
C GLU A 6 17.89 18.64 9.18
N PRO A 7 19.10 19.19 8.99
CA PRO A 7 20.33 18.61 9.52
C PRO A 7 20.32 18.36 11.04
N LYS A 8 19.39 18.95 11.78
CA LYS A 8 19.28 18.83 13.25
C LYS A 8 17.94 18.26 13.74
N GLN A 9 16.96 18.03 12.87
CA GLN A 9 15.65 17.51 13.27
C GLN A 9 15.42 16.11 12.70
N ARG A 10 14.98 15.19 13.57
CA ARG A 10 14.55 13.86 13.19
C ARG A 10 13.03 13.76 13.37
N LEU A 11 12.33 13.46 12.29
CA LEU A 11 10.89 13.18 12.34
C LEU A 11 10.66 11.68 12.46
N SER A 12 9.72 11.31 13.30
CA SER A 12 9.24 9.94 13.42
C SER A 12 7.73 9.93 13.18
N SER A 13 7.26 8.94 12.42
CA SER A 13 5.84 8.72 12.19
C SER A 13 5.39 7.44 12.87
N ILE A 14 4.26 7.50 13.55
CA ILE A 14 3.59 6.33 14.08
C ILE A 14 2.25 6.15 13.37
N PHE A 15 1.92 4.90 13.04
CA PHE A 15 0.63 4.53 12.47
C PHE A 15 -0.06 3.59 13.45
N TRP A 16 -1.32 3.92 13.76
CA TRP A 16 -2.16 3.12 14.64
C TRP A 16 -3.53 2.91 14.00
N SER A 17 -3.96 1.66 13.93
CA SER A 17 -5.28 1.32 13.40
C SER A 17 -6.30 1.25 14.53
N LEU A 18 -7.42 1.91 14.33
CA LEU A 18 -8.57 1.88 15.24
C LEU A 18 -9.83 1.53 14.45
N PRO A 19 -10.79 0.81 15.07
CA PRO A 19 -12.13 0.69 14.52
C PRO A 19 -12.77 2.06 14.31
N SER A 20 -13.46 2.27 13.19
CA SER A 20 -14.01 3.58 12.82
C SER A 20 -14.95 4.16 13.89
N HIS A 21 -15.69 3.31 14.62
CA HIS A 21 -16.58 3.75 15.71
C HIS A 21 -15.83 4.25 16.94
N GLN A 22 -14.55 3.89 17.13
CA GLN A 22 -13.73 4.33 18.25
C GLN A 22 -12.95 5.61 17.93
N LEU A 23 -12.82 5.97 16.67
CA LEU A 23 -11.98 7.08 16.23
C LEU A 23 -12.39 8.40 16.85
N ASN A 24 -13.69 8.72 16.84
CA ASN A 24 -14.18 9.97 17.40
C ASN A 24 -13.94 10.06 18.93
N ASN A 25 -14.15 8.98 19.66
CA ASN A 25 -13.82 8.90 21.07
C ASN A 25 -12.32 9.07 21.31
N PHE A 26 -11.49 8.42 20.51
CA PHE A 26 -10.02 8.56 20.61
C PHE A 26 -9.56 10.00 20.38
N LEU A 27 -10.11 10.71 19.40
CA LEU A 27 -9.69 12.07 19.06
C LEU A 27 -10.05 13.12 20.14
N HIS A 28 -11.13 12.88 20.89
CA HIS A 28 -11.69 13.91 21.79
C HIS A 28 -11.69 13.52 23.27
N ASN A 29 -11.26 12.32 23.64
CA ASN A 29 -11.29 11.81 25.00
C ASN A 29 -9.88 11.52 25.53
N SER A 30 -9.44 12.27 26.53
CA SER A 30 -8.12 12.12 27.16
C SER A 30 -7.94 10.77 27.87
N GLN A 31 -9.03 10.18 28.39
CA GLN A 31 -8.99 8.84 28.99
C GLN A 31 -8.68 7.78 27.92
N ALA A 32 -9.27 7.89 26.71
CA ALA A 32 -8.98 6.99 25.62
C ALA A 32 -7.51 7.06 25.18
N HIS A 33 -6.88 8.26 25.24
CA HIS A 33 -5.44 8.40 24.99
C HIS A 33 -4.60 7.69 26.07
N SER A 34 -4.97 7.84 27.34
CA SER A 34 -4.26 7.18 28.44
C SER A 34 -4.37 5.66 28.35
N ASP A 35 -5.55 5.14 28.04
CA ASP A 35 -5.78 3.70 27.88
C ASP A 35 -4.99 3.15 26.68
N TRP A 36 -4.91 3.92 25.60
CA TRP A 36 -4.10 3.58 24.43
C TRP A 36 -2.59 3.58 24.77
N LEU A 37 -2.07 4.59 25.44
CA LEU A 37 -0.68 4.65 25.89
C LEU A 37 -0.32 3.46 26.78
N ASN A 38 -1.23 3.07 27.70
CA ASN A 38 -1.06 1.87 28.51
C ASN A 38 -0.96 0.59 27.66
N GLN A 39 -1.75 0.48 26.58
CA GLN A 39 -1.66 -0.66 25.64
C GLN A 39 -0.33 -0.66 24.89
N VAL A 40 0.14 0.51 24.43
CA VAL A 40 1.44 0.65 23.78
C VAL A 40 2.56 0.30 24.75
N SER A 41 2.51 0.79 25.98
CA SER A 41 3.50 0.53 27.01
C SER A 41 3.66 -0.96 27.33
N LYS A 42 2.55 -1.70 27.38
CA LYS A 42 2.58 -3.17 27.58
C LYS A 42 3.29 -3.90 26.45
N ARG A 43 3.32 -3.36 25.23
CA ARG A 43 3.93 -3.98 24.05
C ARG A 43 5.35 -3.47 23.79
N TRP A 44 5.57 -2.19 23.97
CA TRP A 44 6.84 -1.51 23.70
C TRP A 44 6.96 -0.22 24.52
N LYS A 45 7.46 -0.36 25.73
CA LYS A 45 7.60 0.75 26.69
C LYS A 45 8.38 1.96 26.13
N PRO A 46 9.52 1.81 25.44
CA PRO A 46 10.23 2.99 24.91
C PRO A 46 9.42 3.83 23.94
N ALA A 47 8.52 3.20 23.15
CA ALA A 47 7.61 3.93 22.26
C ALA A 47 6.55 4.70 23.06
N ALA A 48 6.02 4.11 24.12
CA ALA A 48 5.04 4.78 24.98
C ALA A 48 5.65 6.01 25.67
N ASP A 49 6.85 5.87 26.23
CA ASP A 49 7.57 6.96 26.92
C ASP A 49 7.84 8.14 25.95
N TRP A 50 8.19 7.84 24.69
CA TRP A 50 8.35 8.87 23.67
C TRP A 50 7.02 9.52 23.26
N LEU A 51 5.97 8.74 23.05
CA LEU A 51 4.64 9.23 22.69
C LEU A 51 4.04 10.12 23.79
N GLU A 52 4.21 9.75 25.05
CA GLU A 52 3.75 10.55 26.20
C GLU A 52 4.38 11.95 26.17
N GLN A 53 5.69 12.04 25.91
CA GLN A 53 6.39 13.31 25.80
C GLN A 53 5.88 14.15 24.62
N VAL A 54 5.58 13.51 23.47
CA VAL A 54 5.07 14.20 22.28
C VAL A 54 3.63 14.68 22.49
N ILE A 55 2.75 13.84 23.05
CA ILE A 55 1.34 14.17 23.29
C ILE A 55 1.18 15.23 24.38
N ALA A 56 2.10 15.30 25.35
CA ALA A 56 2.10 16.32 26.39
C ALA A 56 2.33 17.74 25.88
N GLN A 57 2.92 17.89 24.67
CA GLN A 57 3.19 19.20 24.07
C GLN A 57 1.88 19.82 23.54
N PRO A 58 1.50 21.04 24.01
CA PRO A 58 0.23 21.68 23.63
C PRO A 58 0.07 21.89 22.13
N GLU A 59 1.17 22.17 21.44
CA GLU A 59 1.22 22.43 20.00
C GLU A 59 0.96 21.19 19.15
N GLN A 60 1.11 20.00 19.71
CA GLN A 60 0.97 18.73 18.99
C GLN A 60 -0.35 18.01 19.24
N LYS A 61 -1.15 18.45 20.22
CA LYS A 61 -2.46 17.85 20.51
C LYS A 61 -3.46 17.89 19.35
N SER A 62 -3.24 18.75 18.36
CA SER A 62 -4.11 18.94 17.19
C SER A 62 -3.63 18.19 15.93
N GLN A 63 -2.56 17.40 16.00
CA GLN A 63 -1.89 16.84 14.81
C GLN A 63 -2.16 15.36 14.54
N TRP A 64 -3.22 14.79 15.10
CA TRP A 64 -3.64 13.45 14.71
C TRP A 64 -4.19 13.48 13.27
N LEU A 65 -3.41 12.94 12.34
CA LEU A 65 -3.86 12.76 10.97
C LEU A 65 -4.68 11.47 10.88
N THR A 66 -5.91 11.60 10.44
CA THR A 66 -6.77 10.44 10.23
C THR A 66 -6.79 10.05 8.77
N ALA A 67 -6.60 8.76 8.48
CA ALA A 67 -6.69 8.22 7.14
C ALA A 67 -7.75 7.12 7.10
N ASN A 68 -8.77 7.31 6.27
CA ASN A 68 -9.75 6.28 5.96
C ASN A 68 -9.39 5.65 4.62
N TYR A 69 -9.14 4.35 4.63
CA TYR A 69 -8.81 3.61 3.43
C TYR A 69 -10.10 3.09 2.78
N ARG A 70 -10.23 3.32 1.48
CA ARG A 70 -11.31 2.78 0.66
C ARG A 70 -10.70 2.12 -0.57
N ASP A 71 -11.20 0.93 -0.89
CA ASP A 71 -10.81 0.29 -2.15
C ASP A 71 -11.45 1.04 -3.32
N VAL A 72 -10.65 1.31 -4.34
CA VAL A 72 -11.10 1.79 -5.65
C VAL A 72 -10.94 0.67 -6.65
N VAL A 73 -12.01 0.30 -7.33
CA VAL A 73 -12.02 -0.73 -8.37
C VAL A 73 -12.67 -0.14 -9.62
N LEU A 74 -11.88 0.01 -10.66
CA LEU A 74 -12.36 0.54 -11.94
C LEU A 74 -12.36 -0.55 -13.00
N SER A 75 -13.41 -0.57 -13.81
CA SER A 75 -13.50 -1.44 -14.98
C SER A 75 -12.67 -0.94 -16.18
N LYS A 76 -12.36 0.36 -16.21
CA LYS A 76 -11.53 1.03 -17.21
C LYS A 76 -10.63 2.05 -16.54
N PHE A 77 -9.40 2.18 -17.00
CA PHE A 77 -8.43 3.15 -16.45
C PHE A 77 -8.39 4.47 -17.22
N GLY A 78 -9.09 4.57 -18.36
CA GLY A 78 -9.20 5.81 -19.12
C GLY A 78 -10.15 5.69 -20.28
N GLU A 79 -10.58 6.88 -20.77
CA GLU A 79 -11.47 7.04 -21.91
C GLU A 79 -11.20 8.40 -22.58
N GLY A 80 -11.17 8.44 -23.91
CA GLY A 80 -10.83 9.66 -24.64
C GLY A 80 -9.46 10.21 -24.21
N ARG A 81 -9.42 11.45 -23.80
CA ARG A 81 -8.20 12.16 -23.35
C ARG A 81 -7.95 12.12 -21.86
N ILE A 82 -8.79 11.42 -21.10
CA ILE A 82 -8.74 11.39 -19.63
C ILE A 82 -8.49 9.98 -19.17
N GLY A 83 -7.58 9.84 -18.22
CA GLY A 83 -7.29 8.56 -17.55
C GLY A 83 -6.81 8.76 -16.13
N VAL A 84 -6.76 7.67 -15.38
CA VAL A 84 -6.35 7.63 -13.99
C VAL A 84 -5.31 6.53 -13.77
N MET A 85 -4.44 6.74 -12.79
CA MET A 85 -3.40 5.79 -12.39
C MET A 85 -3.18 5.85 -10.88
N GLY A 86 -2.41 4.91 -10.34
CA GLY A 86 -2.11 4.85 -8.91
C GLY A 86 -3.37 4.69 -8.07
N ASP A 87 -3.41 5.35 -6.92
CA ASP A 87 -4.53 5.26 -5.98
C ASP A 87 -5.86 5.74 -6.57
N ALA A 88 -5.84 6.68 -7.53
CA ALA A 88 -7.04 7.10 -8.24
C ALA A 88 -7.68 5.98 -9.08
N ALA A 89 -6.89 5.00 -9.51
CA ALA A 89 -7.34 3.87 -10.32
C ALA A 89 -7.63 2.61 -9.48
N HIS A 90 -6.84 2.36 -8.45
CA HIS A 90 -6.87 1.08 -7.72
C HIS A 90 -6.39 1.21 -6.27
N ALA A 91 -6.80 2.26 -5.54
CA ALA A 91 -6.53 2.36 -4.12
C ALA A 91 -6.95 1.07 -3.38
N MET A 92 -6.14 0.68 -2.40
CA MET A 92 -6.36 -0.48 -1.56
C MET A 92 -5.85 -0.25 -0.15
N SER A 93 -6.30 -1.07 0.79
CA SER A 93 -5.79 -1.03 2.16
C SER A 93 -4.27 -1.26 2.20
N PRO A 94 -3.50 -0.52 3.03
CA PRO A 94 -2.03 -0.47 2.99
C PRO A 94 -1.33 -1.71 3.54
N GLN A 95 -2.05 -2.81 3.80
CA GLN A 95 -1.53 -4.03 4.45
C GLN A 95 -0.29 -4.60 3.76
N LEU A 96 -0.19 -4.45 2.45
CA LEU A 96 0.92 -4.95 1.65
C LEU A 96 2.03 -3.93 1.42
N GLY A 97 1.81 -2.64 1.73
CA GLY A 97 2.75 -1.56 1.44
C GLY A 97 3.04 -1.36 -0.05
N GLN A 98 2.14 -1.77 -0.96
CA GLN A 98 2.40 -1.83 -2.40
C GLN A 98 1.96 -0.60 -3.20
N GLY A 99 1.32 0.40 -2.58
CA GLY A 99 0.79 1.57 -3.30
C GLY A 99 1.82 2.25 -4.20
N ALA A 100 3.00 2.58 -3.67
CA ALA A 100 4.07 3.21 -4.44
C ALA A 100 4.59 2.32 -5.59
N ASN A 101 4.81 1.02 -5.34
CA ASN A 101 5.23 0.08 -6.36
C ASN A 101 4.20 -0.03 -7.48
N MET A 102 2.92 -0.10 -7.14
CA MET A 102 1.82 -0.15 -8.10
C MET A 102 1.77 1.12 -8.97
N ALA A 103 1.95 2.30 -8.37
CA ALA A 103 1.98 3.56 -9.10
C ALA A 103 3.19 3.67 -10.05
N LEU A 104 4.37 3.15 -9.65
CA LEU A 104 5.55 3.09 -10.52
C LEU A 104 5.33 2.14 -11.72
N LEU A 105 4.71 0.99 -11.48
CA LEU A 105 4.35 0.05 -12.54
C LEU A 105 3.28 0.63 -13.47
N ASP A 106 2.37 1.45 -12.96
CA ASP A 106 1.41 2.18 -13.78
C ASP A 106 2.11 3.16 -14.71
N ALA A 107 3.05 3.96 -14.18
CA ALA A 107 3.82 4.91 -14.97
C ALA A 107 4.59 4.20 -16.11
N TRP A 108 5.22 3.08 -15.78
CA TRP A 108 5.91 2.27 -16.78
C TRP A 108 4.94 1.70 -17.84
N ALA A 109 3.83 1.09 -17.43
CA ALA A 109 2.83 0.51 -18.32
C ALA A 109 2.16 1.57 -19.20
N LEU A 110 1.89 2.76 -18.64
CA LEU A 110 1.36 3.89 -19.40
C LEU A 110 2.37 4.38 -20.46
N GLY A 111 3.66 4.45 -20.11
CA GLY A 111 4.72 4.77 -21.06
C GLY A 111 4.75 3.81 -22.24
N GLN A 112 4.65 2.49 -21.99
CA GLN A 112 4.57 1.47 -23.03
C GLN A 112 3.31 1.62 -23.88
N ALA A 113 2.17 1.88 -23.25
CA ALA A 113 0.91 2.10 -23.95
C ALA A 113 0.94 3.34 -24.84
N VAL A 114 1.55 4.44 -24.40
CA VAL A 114 1.77 5.64 -25.23
C VAL A 114 2.64 5.33 -26.44
N GLN A 115 3.74 4.60 -26.26
CA GLN A 115 4.61 4.23 -27.38
C GLN A 115 3.87 3.38 -28.42
N SER A 116 3.09 2.38 -27.97
CA SER A 116 2.33 1.50 -28.85
C SER A 116 1.17 2.21 -29.56
N ALA A 117 0.56 3.21 -28.92
CA ALA A 117 -0.59 3.95 -29.45
C ALA A 117 -0.20 5.14 -30.33
N ARG A 118 1.10 5.47 -30.43
CA ARG A 118 1.59 6.57 -31.26
C ARG A 118 1.61 6.16 -32.72
N LYS A 119 0.80 6.84 -33.54
CA LYS A 119 0.74 6.65 -35.00
C LYS A 119 1.09 7.99 -35.66
N ASN A 120 2.28 8.07 -36.27
CA ASN A 120 2.82 9.31 -36.85
C ASN A 120 2.86 10.44 -35.79
N ALA A 121 2.18 11.57 -36.01
CA ALA A 121 2.09 12.69 -35.08
C ALA A 121 0.87 12.64 -34.16
N ALA A 122 0.01 11.62 -34.28
CA ALA A 122 -1.23 11.49 -33.52
C ALA A 122 -1.13 10.36 -32.47
N LEU A 123 -1.95 10.46 -31.42
CA LEU A 123 -2.10 9.44 -30.39
C LEU A 123 -3.49 8.79 -30.49
N ASP A 124 -3.50 7.48 -30.67
CA ASP A 124 -4.72 6.68 -30.64
C ASP A 124 -5.13 6.40 -29.19
N TYR A 125 -6.04 7.19 -28.65
CA TYR A 125 -6.47 7.07 -27.25
C TYR A 125 -7.18 5.77 -26.95
N VAL A 126 -7.87 5.15 -27.91
CA VAL A 126 -8.54 3.87 -27.72
C VAL A 126 -7.50 2.78 -27.50
N GLN A 127 -6.51 2.71 -28.40
CA GLN A 127 -5.40 1.76 -28.28
C GLN A 127 -4.59 2.00 -27.00
N LEU A 128 -4.34 3.26 -26.65
CA LEU A 128 -3.61 3.63 -25.42
C LEU A 128 -4.27 3.02 -24.18
N TRP A 129 -5.55 3.28 -23.94
CA TRP A 129 -6.23 2.81 -22.76
C TRP A 129 -6.47 1.31 -22.75
N GLN A 130 -6.70 0.70 -23.91
CA GLN A 130 -6.78 -0.76 -24.01
C GLN A 130 -5.46 -1.42 -23.64
N THR A 131 -4.34 -0.95 -24.19
CA THR A 131 -3.00 -1.49 -23.88
C THR A 131 -2.64 -1.29 -22.42
N TYR A 132 -2.85 -0.08 -21.88
CA TYR A 132 -2.59 0.21 -20.47
C TYR A 132 -3.42 -0.68 -19.54
N HIS A 133 -4.70 -0.83 -19.80
CA HIS A 133 -5.59 -1.70 -19.03
C HIS A 133 -5.14 -3.16 -19.09
N GLN A 134 -4.81 -3.69 -20.26
CA GLN A 134 -4.32 -5.06 -20.43
C GLN A 134 -3.05 -5.32 -19.62
N HIS A 135 -2.12 -4.36 -19.57
CA HIS A 135 -0.88 -4.51 -18.80
C HIS A 135 -1.12 -4.50 -17.29
N ARG A 136 -2.17 -3.82 -16.81
CA ARG A 136 -2.35 -3.57 -15.38
C ARG A 136 -3.46 -4.36 -14.70
N GLN A 137 -4.55 -4.71 -15.42
CA GLN A 137 -5.74 -5.30 -14.81
C GLN A 137 -5.47 -6.56 -13.95
N SER A 138 -4.63 -7.47 -14.44
CA SER A 138 -4.35 -8.72 -13.71
C SER A 138 -3.55 -8.48 -12.44
N SER A 139 -2.56 -7.60 -12.51
CA SER A 139 -1.73 -7.23 -11.36
C SER A 139 -2.55 -6.47 -10.32
N THR A 140 -3.32 -5.46 -10.73
CA THR A 140 -4.18 -4.69 -9.81
C THR A 140 -5.22 -5.58 -9.14
N ALA A 141 -5.89 -6.45 -9.89
CA ALA A 141 -6.86 -7.40 -9.34
C ALA A 141 -6.23 -8.36 -8.32
N PHE A 142 -5.02 -8.87 -8.60
CA PHE A 142 -4.29 -9.73 -7.67
C PHE A 142 -3.98 -9.02 -6.35
N TYR A 143 -3.39 -7.81 -6.40
CA TYR A 143 -3.03 -7.08 -5.18
C TYR A 143 -4.24 -6.61 -4.40
N GLN A 144 -5.32 -6.22 -5.06
CA GLN A 144 -6.60 -5.89 -4.42
C GLN A 144 -7.22 -7.11 -3.74
N PHE A 145 -7.22 -8.26 -4.40
CA PHE A 145 -7.67 -9.52 -3.80
C PHE A 145 -6.86 -9.87 -2.55
N LEU A 146 -5.53 -9.80 -2.66
CA LEU A 146 -4.63 -10.12 -1.54
C LEU A 146 -4.79 -9.12 -0.38
N SER A 147 -4.93 -7.83 -0.68
CA SER A 147 -5.21 -6.80 0.33
C SER A 147 -6.52 -7.10 1.09
N ARG A 148 -7.61 -7.43 0.38
CA ARG A 148 -8.89 -7.78 1.00
C ARG A 148 -8.82 -9.07 1.83
N LEU A 149 -8.05 -10.05 1.38
CA LEU A 149 -7.85 -11.30 2.12
C LEU A 149 -7.08 -11.06 3.42
N LEU A 150 -6.09 -10.17 3.40
CA LEU A 150 -5.24 -9.90 4.56
C LEU A 150 -5.86 -8.89 5.54
N THR A 151 -6.67 -7.96 5.07
CA THR A 151 -7.26 -6.91 5.92
C THR A 151 -7.96 -7.46 7.17
N PRO A 152 -8.82 -8.50 7.10
CA PRO A 152 -9.44 -9.06 8.31
C PRO A 152 -8.44 -9.67 9.30
N LEU A 153 -7.32 -10.22 8.81
CA LEU A 153 -6.30 -10.82 9.67
C LEU A 153 -5.48 -9.77 10.44
N TYR A 154 -5.43 -8.54 9.94
CA TYR A 154 -4.69 -7.43 10.57
C TYR A 154 -5.58 -6.44 11.32
N GLN A 155 -6.84 -6.29 10.90
CA GLN A 155 -7.72 -5.21 11.38
C GLN A 155 -9.03 -5.74 11.98
N SER A 156 -9.16 -7.04 12.26
CA SER A 156 -10.34 -7.56 12.94
C SER A 156 -10.15 -7.66 14.44
N ASP A 157 -11.25 -7.49 15.19
CA ASP A 157 -11.31 -7.71 16.62
C ASP A 157 -11.47 -9.20 16.99
N LEU A 158 -11.32 -10.09 15.99
CA LEU A 158 -11.42 -11.53 16.20
C LEU A 158 -10.20 -12.04 16.97
N TRP A 159 -10.43 -12.50 18.20
CA TRP A 159 -9.38 -12.95 19.11
C TRP A 159 -8.48 -14.04 18.56
N TRP A 160 -9.00 -14.89 17.67
CA TRP A 160 -8.27 -15.98 17.03
C TRP A 160 -7.48 -15.55 15.76
N ALA A 161 -7.85 -14.40 15.14
CA ALA A 161 -7.26 -13.98 13.87
C ALA A 161 -5.75 -13.72 13.99
N GLY A 162 -5.29 -13.15 15.12
CA GLY A 162 -3.88 -12.95 15.40
C GLY A 162 -3.10 -14.27 15.48
N GLY A 163 -3.61 -15.25 16.23
CA GLY A 163 -2.99 -16.56 16.36
C GLY A 163 -2.95 -17.34 15.04
N LEU A 164 -4.05 -17.30 14.27
CA LEU A 164 -4.10 -17.93 12.95
C LEU A 164 -3.10 -17.28 11.99
N ARG A 165 -3.02 -15.96 11.98
CA ARG A 165 -2.05 -15.21 11.17
C ARG A 165 -0.62 -15.63 11.51
N ASP A 166 -0.23 -15.56 12.79
CA ASP A 166 1.12 -15.81 13.24
C ASP A 166 1.54 -17.26 12.96
N PHE A 167 0.64 -18.22 13.19
CA PHE A 167 0.87 -19.63 12.85
C PHE A 167 1.01 -19.84 11.34
N SER A 168 0.10 -19.27 10.54
CA SER A 168 0.11 -19.43 9.09
C SER A 168 1.37 -18.82 8.46
N PHE A 169 1.76 -17.63 8.85
CA PHE A 169 2.99 -17.00 8.34
C PHE A 169 4.24 -17.72 8.80
N ALA A 170 4.31 -18.16 10.06
CA ALA A 170 5.46 -18.93 10.56
C ALA A 170 5.62 -20.24 9.78
N TRP A 171 4.52 -20.93 9.47
CA TRP A 171 4.53 -22.15 8.67
C TRP A 171 4.92 -21.88 7.21
N MET A 172 4.29 -20.91 6.57
CA MET A 172 4.58 -20.51 5.18
C MET A 172 6.05 -20.10 5.01
N TYR A 173 6.61 -19.39 5.98
CA TYR A 173 8.01 -18.95 5.92
C TYR A 173 9.02 -20.12 5.93
N ARG A 174 8.67 -21.28 6.49
CA ARG A 174 9.52 -22.48 6.50
C ARG A 174 9.62 -23.14 5.13
N ILE A 175 8.66 -22.93 4.24
CA ILE A 175 8.63 -23.55 2.92
C ILE A 175 9.31 -22.61 1.90
N PRO A 176 10.40 -23.04 1.23
CA PRO A 176 11.16 -22.21 0.29
C PRO A 176 10.32 -21.62 -0.84
N TYR A 177 9.33 -22.36 -1.32
CA TYR A 177 8.41 -21.90 -2.34
C TYR A 177 7.62 -20.66 -1.88
N PHE A 178 7.00 -20.70 -0.70
CA PHE A 178 6.25 -19.57 -0.18
C PHE A 178 7.13 -18.35 0.12
N ARG A 179 8.36 -18.56 0.60
CA ARG A 179 9.33 -17.46 0.79
C ARG A 179 9.62 -16.73 -0.53
N LYS A 180 9.83 -17.50 -1.60
CA LYS A 180 10.05 -16.92 -2.94
C LYS A 180 8.80 -16.15 -3.40
N GLU A 181 7.62 -16.74 -3.28
CA GLU A 181 6.35 -16.12 -3.67
C GLU A 181 6.07 -14.84 -2.88
N MET A 182 6.32 -14.84 -1.57
CA MET A 182 6.24 -13.65 -0.71
C MET A 182 7.22 -12.56 -1.16
N ALA A 183 8.48 -12.92 -1.44
CA ALA A 183 9.48 -11.96 -1.91
C ALA A 183 9.06 -11.31 -3.23
N VAL A 184 8.58 -12.09 -4.21
CA VAL A 184 8.06 -11.59 -5.48
C VAL A 184 6.83 -10.70 -5.28
N THR A 185 5.92 -11.08 -4.36
CA THR A 185 4.74 -10.29 -4.04
C THR A 185 5.12 -8.94 -3.41
N ILE A 186 6.01 -8.95 -2.41
CA ILE A 186 6.47 -7.73 -1.74
C ILE A 186 7.28 -6.83 -2.68
N SER A 187 7.99 -7.42 -3.65
CA SER A 187 8.71 -6.65 -4.68
C SER A 187 7.80 -6.02 -5.73
N GLY A 188 6.49 -6.24 -5.69
CA GLY A 188 5.54 -5.71 -6.67
C GLY A 188 5.57 -6.41 -8.04
N LEU A 189 6.28 -7.51 -8.18
CA LEU A 189 6.52 -8.18 -9.47
C LEU A 189 5.45 -9.20 -9.87
N LYS A 190 4.40 -9.39 -9.07
CA LYS A 190 3.30 -10.28 -9.42
C LYS A 190 2.39 -9.64 -10.48
N LEU A 191 2.16 -10.38 -11.56
CA LEU A 191 1.19 -10.02 -12.59
C LEU A 191 -0.16 -10.73 -12.36
N GLY A 192 -0.20 -11.74 -11.51
CA GLY A 192 -1.36 -12.52 -11.14
C GLY A 192 -0.99 -13.64 -10.18
N MET A 193 -1.94 -14.51 -9.84
CA MET A 193 -1.71 -15.57 -8.86
C MET A 193 -0.55 -16.51 -9.24
N PHE A 194 -0.40 -16.84 -10.52
CA PHE A 194 0.60 -17.77 -11.03
C PHE A 194 1.62 -17.13 -11.98
N SER A 195 1.53 -15.82 -12.22
CA SER A 195 2.38 -15.09 -13.15
C SER A 195 3.18 -14.00 -12.45
N GLN A 196 4.41 -13.82 -12.91
CA GLN A 196 5.29 -12.78 -12.38
C GLN A 196 6.02 -12.08 -13.54
N MET A 197 6.35 -10.81 -13.31
CA MET A 197 7.15 -10.02 -14.24
C MET A 197 8.60 -10.47 -14.18
N ASN A 198 9.24 -10.63 -15.33
CA ASN A 198 10.66 -10.89 -15.39
C ASN A 198 11.38 -9.53 -15.48
N TYR A 199 12.24 -9.22 -14.51
CA TYR A 199 13.02 -7.97 -14.52
C TYR A 199 13.91 -7.83 -15.77
N ARG A 200 14.31 -8.93 -16.41
CA ARG A 200 15.10 -8.92 -17.65
C ARG A 200 14.29 -8.37 -18.83
N ASP A 201 12.98 -8.56 -18.83
CA ASP A 201 12.12 -8.06 -19.89
C ASP A 201 11.97 -6.54 -19.78
N ILE A 202 11.93 -6.01 -18.55
CA ILE A 202 11.95 -4.56 -18.29
C ILE A 202 13.27 -3.95 -18.78
N ALA A 203 14.41 -4.59 -18.49
CA ALA A 203 15.72 -4.10 -18.86
C ALA A 203 15.97 -4.13 -20.39
N LYS A 204 15.47 -5.16 -21.09
CA LYS A 204 15.61 -5.28 -22.56
C LYS A 204 14.82 -4.21 -23.30
N GLN A 205 13.63 -3.87 -22.84
CA GLN A 205 12.80 -2.84 -23.46
C GLN A 205 13.41 -1.45 -23.40
N ASN A 206 14.14 -1.14 -22.32
CA ASN A 206 14.84 0.14 -22.18
C ASN A 206 16.03 0.29 -23.13
N ASN A 207 16.67 -0.81 -23.57
CA ASN A 207 17.80 -0.78 -24.49
C ASN A 207 17.40 -0.62 -25.98
N HIS A 208 16.12 -0.72 -26.30
CA HIS A 208 15.60 -0.48 -27.66
C HIS A 208 15.02 0.93 -27.84
N SER A 209 15.10 1.78 -26.82
CA SER A 209 14.51 3.13 -26.78
C SER A 209 15.57 4.25 -26.84
N VAL A 210 16.83 3.94 -27.12
CA VAL A 210 17.95 4.89 -27.31
C VAL A 210 18.38 4.92 -28.76
#